data_5e39217316f01f4d39d0514d6409c359
#
_entry.id   5e39217316f01f4d39d0514d6409c359
#
_cell.length_a   1.000
_cell.length_b   1.000
_cell.length_c   1.000
_cell.angle_alpha   90.00
_cell.angle_beta   90.00
_cell.angle_gamma   90.00
#
_symmetry.space_group_name_H-M   'P 1'
#
loop_
_entity.id
_entity.type
_entity.pdbx_description
1 polymer ?
#
loop_
_entity_poly.entity_id
_entity_poly.type
_entity_poly.pdbx_seq_one_letter_code
_entity_poly.pdbx_strand_id
1 'polypeptide(L)'
;MIKVKPLLIMIIFCGVLLTQALASWSTPEIVTKDKDAFITSMHQCIDRIYYNQPESRHFPRELIIAQAILESSWGTSRFAQEANNLFGIRTWDKNTPHVKPITHHNEWHGWGVKAYNYKCDSVKDVVRILNDLHFYEDLRKHRDSGASGQILANHLESFSTNPNYAKLLINIINSEL
;
A
#
# COMPACT_ATOMS: atom_id res chain seq x y z
N MET A 1 63.97 -39.48 8.74
CA MET A 1 63.40 -38.52 7.80
C MET A 1 61.89 -38.86 7.62
N ILE A 2 61.04 -38.18 8.35
CA ILE A 2 59.60 -38.39 8.30
C ILE A 2 59.01 -37.19 7.55
N LYS A 3 58.51 -37.42 6.34
CA LYS A 3 57.80 -36.41 5.54
C LYS A 3 56.36 -36.30 6.04
N VAL A 4 56.02 -35.21 6.70
CA VAL A 4 54.64 -34.85 7.05
C VAL A 4 54.00 -34.18 5.85
N LYS A 5 52.94 -34.78 5.30
CA LYS A 5 52.08 -34.15 4.29
C LYS A 5 51.23 -33.08 4.95
N PRO A 6 51.11 -31.88 4.38
CA PRO A 6 50.16 -30.89 4.90
C PRO A 6 48.71 -31.35 4.58
N LEU A 7 47.96 -31.29 5.63
CA LEU A 7 46.57 -31.65 5.73
C LEU A 7 45.68 -30.70 4.90
N LEU A 8 44.88 -31.28 4.05
CA LEU A 8 43.83 -30.65 3.29
C LEU A 8 42.63 -30.38 4.22
N ILE A 9 42.69 -29.28 4.98
CA ILE A 9 41.53 -28.79 5.77
C ILE A 9 41.31 -27.34 5.36
N MET A 10 40.63 -27.14 4.27
CA MET A 10 39.96 -25.86 3.98
C MET A 10 38.99 -26.12 2.82
N ILE A 11 37.79 -25.80 3.02
CA ILE A 11 36.64 -25.67 2.11
C ILE A 11 35.46 -26.51 2.60
N ILE A 12 34.94 -26.22 3.79
CA ILE A 12 33.54 -26.54 4.16
C ILE A 12 32.93 -25.40 5.00
N PHE A 13 33.30 -24.15 4.80
CA PHE A 13 32.71 -23.06 5.58
C PHE A 13 32.08 -21.93 4.72
N CYS A 14 31.99 -22.12 3.42
CA CYS A 14 31.48 -21.07 2.54
C CYS A 14 30.08 -21.39 1.94
N GLY A 15 29.46 -22.51 2.26
CA GLY A 15 28.20 -22.98 1.67
C GLY A 15 26.93 -22.61 2.43
N VAL A 16 27.01 -22.12 3.68
CA VAL A 16 25.81 -21.92 4.52
C VAL A 16 25.33 -20.46 4.57
N LEU A 17 26.13 -19.50 4.10
CA LEU A 17 25.79 -18.08 4.15
C LEU A 17 25.09 -17.52 2.90
N LEU A 18 24.91 -18.31 1.85
CA LEU A 18 24.31 -17.85 0.60
C LEU A 18 22.83 -18.21 0.42
N THR A 19 22.23 -18.96 1.35
CA THR A 19 20.83 -19.39 1.23
C THR A 19 19.81 -18.50 1.95
N GLN A 20 20.24 -17.44 2.64
CA GLN A 20 19.29 -16.52 3.31
C GLN A 20 18.96 -15.25 2.51
N ALA A 21 19.54 -15.04 1.34
CA ALA A 21 19.35 -13.81 0.56
C ALA A 21 18.27 -13.90 -0.53
N LEU A 22 17.56 -15.01 -0.63
CA LEU A 22 16.39 -15.13 -1.51
C LEU A 22 15.10 -15.24 -0.69
N ALA A 23 14.96 -14.42 0.36
CA ALA A 23 13.65 -14.11 0.90
C ALA A 23 12.85 -13.52 -0.28
N SER A 24 11.90 -14.29 -0.78
CA SER A 24 11.12 -13.96 -1.96
C SER A 24 10.57 -12.54 -1.83
N TRP A 25 10.91 -11.70 -2.78
CA TRP A 25 10.43 -10.32 -2.88
C TRP A 25 8.95 -10.29 -3.30
N SER A 26 8.15 -11.24 -2.80
CA SER A 26 6.72 -11.31 -3.06
C SER A 26 6.00 -10.08 -2.51
N THR A 27 5.00 -9.63 -3.22
CA THR A 27 4.09 -8.58 -2.75
C THR A 27 3.41 -9.05 -1.46
N PRO A 28 3.48 -8.29 -0.35
CA PRO A 28 2.82 -8.68 0.89
C PRO A 28 1.31 -8.84 0.68
N GLU A 29 0.74 -9.90 1.24
CA GLU A 29 -0.70 -10.08 1.25
C GLU A 29 -1.31 -9.23 2.37
N ILE A 30 -2.38 -8.48 2.06
CA ILE A 30 -3.14 -7.75 3.07
C ILE A 30 -4.23 -8.65 3.62
N VAL A 31 -4.10 -8.97 4.91
CA VAL A 31 -5.00 -9.86 5.65
C VAL A 31 -6.23 -9.09 6.11
N THR A 32 -7.41 -9.63 5.85
CA THR A 32 -8.70 -8.98 6.18
C THR A 32 -9.51 -9.77 7.22
N LYS A 33 -8.84 -10.66 7.96
CA LYS A 33 -9.47 -11.56 8.95
C LYS A 33 -9.96 -10.79 10.18
N ASP A 34 -9.13 -9.89 10.69
CA ASP A 34 -9.42 -9.03 11.84
C ASP A 34 -8.67 -7.70 11.70
N LYS A 35 -8.97 -6.74 12.58
CA LYS A 35 -8.39 -5.40 12.53
C LYS A 35 -6.88 -5.40 12.72
N ASP A 36 -6.36 -6.13 13.69
CA ASP A 36 -4.93 -6.16 14.02
C ASP A 36 -4.12 -6.77 12.87
N ALA A 37 -4.62 -7.87 12.29
CA ALA A 37 -4.02 -8.50 11.12
C ALA A 37 -4.04 -7.56 9.90
N PHE A 38 -5.13 -6.80 9.70
CA PHE A 38 -5.21 -5.80 8.64
C PHE A 38 -4.15 -4.70 8.83
N ILE A 39 -4.08 -4.08 10.01
CA ILE A 39 -3.11 -3.02 10.33
C ILE A 39 -1.68 -3.54 10.14
N THR A 40 -1.36 -4.71 10.71
CA THR A 40 -0.03 -5.32 10.62
C THR A 40 0.36 -5.55 9.15
N SER A 41 -0.51 -6.14 8.36
CA SER A 41 -0.23 -6.40 6.94
C SER A 41 -0.16 -5.13 6.09
N MET A 42 -0.92 -4.09 6.44
CA MET A 42 -0.80 -2.76 5.84
C MET A 42 0.57 -2.13 6.11
N HIS A 43 1.07 -2.21 7.36
CA HIS A 43 2.43 -1.75 7.68
C HIS A 43 3.48 -2.48 6.83
N GLN A 44 3.43 -3.81 6.73
CA GLN A 44 4.35 -4.59 5.91
C GLN A 44 4.31 -4.18 4.43
N CYS A 45 3.12 -3.93 3.90
CA CYS A 45 2.95 -3.46 2.52
C CYS A 45 3.56 -2.07 2.33
N ILE A 46 3.28 -1.12 3.23
CA ILE A 46 3.80 0.26 3.15
C ILE A 46 5.32 0.26 3.29
N ASP A 47 5.89 -0.51 4.22
CA ASP A 47 7.34 -0.65 4.40
C ASP A 47 8.01 -1.17 3.12
N ARG A 48 7.38 -2.14 2.47
CA ARG A 48 7.84 -2.66 1.19
C ARG A 48 7.82 -1.62 0.07
N ILE A 49 6.78 -0.78 0.02
CA ILE A 49 6.66 0.29 -0.96
C ILE A 49 7.72 1.35 -0.70
N TYR A 50 7.91 1.76 0.56
CA TYR A 50 8.81 2.82 0.96
C TYR A 50 10.29 2.43 0.86
N TYR A 51 10.62 1.15 1.05
CA TYR A 51 11.99 0.65 0.89
C TYR A 51 12.64 1.04 -0.46
N ASN A 52 11.84 1.15 -1.52
CA ASN A 52 12.30 1.50 -2.86
C ASN A 52 12.02 2.95 -3.25
N GLN A 53 11.67 3.82 -2.31
CA GLN A 53 11.34 5.22 -2.56
C GLN A 53 12.13 6.15 -1.62
N PRO A 54 12.51 7.35 -2.09
CA PRO A 54 13.12 8.35 -1.20
C PRO A 54 12.12 8.80 -0.12
N GLU A 55 12.62 9.17 1.06
CA GLU A 55 11.79 9.63 2.19
C GLU A 55 10.86 10.80 1.82
N SER A 56 11.29 11.68 0.92
CA SER A 56 10.48 12.79 0.41
C SER A 56 9.17 12.35 -0.28
N ARG A 57 9.01 11.06 -0.54
CA ARG A 57 7.78 10.49 -1.12
C ARG A 57 6.96 9.69 -0.09
N HIS A 58 7.41 9.61 1.14
CA HIS A 58 6.70 8.89 2.19
C HIS A 58 5.64 9.76 2.83
N PHE A 59 4.44 9.25 2.96
CA PHE A 59 3.38 9.81 3.79
C PHE A 59 3.38 9.11 5.15
N PRO A 60 2.89 9.74 6.22
CA PRO A 60 2.65 9.06 7.49
C PRO A 60 1.83 7.78 7.27
N ARG A 61 2.28 6.65 7.82
CA ARG A 61 1.64 5.34 7.59
C ARG A 61 0.19 5.34 8.04
N GLU A 62 -0.08 5.96 9.17
CA GLU A 62 -1.42 6.09 9.74
C GLU A 62 -2.41 6.76 8.79
N LEU A 63 -1.97 7.72 7.97
CA LEU A 63 -2.82 8.35 6.97
C LEU A 63 -3.27 7.37 5.90
N ILE A 64 -2.33 6.60 5.33
CA ILE A 64 -2.60 5.62 4.27
C ILE A 64 -3.45 4.47 4.82
N ILE A 65 -3.17 4.01 6.06
CA ILE A 65 -3.95 2.95 6.71
C ILE A 65 -5.36 3.42 7.00
N ALA A 66 -5.54 4.64 7.54
CA ALA A 66 -6.86 5.20 7.81
C ALA A 66 -7.70 5.35 6.54
N GLN A 67 -7.10 5.80 5.42
CA GLN A 67 -7.77 5.82 4.12
C GLN A 67 -8.20 4.41 3.69
N ALA A 68 -7.31 3.41 3.78
CA ALA A 68 -7.63 2.04 3.43
C ALA A 68 -8.78 1.47 4.28
N ILE A 69 -8.79 1.74 5.59
CA ILE A 69 -9.86 1.34 6.50
C ILE A 69 -11.19 1.97 6.08
N LEU A 70 -11.21 3.28 5.87
CA LEU A 70 -12.42 4.04 5.54
C LEU A 70 -13.01 3.61 4.20
N GLU A 71 -12.18 3.53 3.17
CA GLU A 71 -12.62 3.25 1.79
C GLU A 71 -13.01 1.79 1.56
N SER A 72 -12.38 0.86 2.29
CA SER A 72 -12.57 -0.57 2.05
C SER A 72 -13.34 -1.31 3.15
N SER A 73 -13.74 -0.63 4.23
CA SER A 73 -14.30 -1.29 5.42
C SER A 73 -13.39 -2.42 5.90
N TRP A 74 -12.13 -2.09 6.21
CA TRP A 74 -11.12 -3.07 6.63
C TRP A 74 -10.80 -4.14 5.56
N GLY A 75 -10.87 -3.76 4.29
CA GLY A 75 -10.63 -4.67 3.18
C GLY A 75 -11.76 -5.65 2.90
N THR A 76 -12.95 -5.48 3.49
CA THR A 76 -14.10 -6.36 3.32
C THR A 76 -15.11 -5.87 2.27
N SER A 77 -14.97 -4.63 1.78
CA SER A 77 -15.85 -4.10 0.75
C SER A 77 -15.78 -4.93 -0.55
N ARG A 78 -16.82 -4.86 -1.36
CA ARG A 78 -16.92 -5.58 -2.63
C ARG A 78 -15.69 -5.33 -3.52
N PHE A 79 -15.26 -4.08 -3.67
CA PHE A 79 -14.12 -3.74 -4.54
C PHE A 79 -12.78 -4.19 -3.94
N ALA A 80 -12.66 -4.23 -2.61
CA ALA A 80 -11.50 -4.81 -1.96
C ALA A 80 -11.42 -6.34 -2.17
N GLN A 81 -12.57 -7.02 -2.28
CA GLN A 81 -12.62 -8.48 -2.48
C GLN A 81 -12.52 -8.87 -3.96
N GLU A 82 -13.28 -8.21 -4.84
CA GLU A 82 -13.36 -8.59 -6.25
C GLU A 82 -12.24 -7.97 -7.11
N ALA A 83 -11.72 -6.80 -6.72
CA ALA A 83 -10.74 -6.04 -7.48
C ALA A 83 -9.40 -5.81 -6.76
N ASN A 84 -9.22 -6.32 -5.54
CA ASN A 84 -8.06 -6.00 -4.69
C ASN A 84 -7.81 -4.49 -4.53
N ASN A 85 -8.88 -3.69 -4.58
CA ASN A 85 -8.82 -2.24 -4.58
C ASN A 85 -9.35 -1.68 -3.25
N LEU A 86 -8.42 -1.26 -2.38
CA LEU A 86 -8.72 -0.76 -1.05
C LEU A 86 -9.18 0.71 -1.02
N PHE A 87 -9.06 1.45 -2.14
CA PHE A 87 -9.24 2.90 -2.17
C PHE A 87 -10.31 3.36 -3.16
N GLY A 88 -10.99 2.44 -3.83
CA GLY A 88 -11.97 2.78 -4.86
C GLY A 88 -11.36 3.48 -6.08
N ILE A 89 -10.06 3.29 -6.36
CA ILE A 89 -9.35 3.91 -7.47
C ILE A 89 -10.05 3.52 -8.79
N ARG A 90 -10.35 4.53 -9.61
CA ARG A 90 -11.04 4.36 -10.89
C ARG A 90 -10.08 4.29 -12.07
N THR A 91 -10.54 3.72 -13.17
CA THR A 91 -9.92 3.81 -14.48
C THR A 91 -10.96 4.27 -15.51
N TRP A 92 -10.51 5.10 -16.46
CA TRP A 92 -11.30 5.55 -17.61
C TRP A 92 -10.83 4.86 -18.91
N ASP A 93 -9.82 4.00 -18.80
CA ASP A 93 -9.37 3.14 -19.89
C ASP A 93 -10.03 1.77 -19.78
N LYS A 94 -10.87 1.43 -20.78
CA LYS A 94 -11.58 0.14 -20.85
C LYS A 94 -10.67 -1.08 -20.96
N ASN A 95 -9.41 -0.89 -21.36
CA ASN A 95 -8.43 -1.96 -21.50
C ASN A 95 -7.70 -2.25 -20.17
N THR A 96 -7.74 -1.32 -19.21
CA THR A 96 -7.23 -1.57 -17.87
C THR A 96 -8.15 -2.56 -17.14
N PRO A 97 -7.62 -3.61 -16.47
CA PRO A 97 -8.42 -4.53 -15.67
C PRO A 97 -9.28 -3.76 -14.66
N HIS A 98 -10.58 -4.04 -14.63
CA HIS A 98 -11.52 -3.32 -13.79
C HIS A 98 -12.77 -4.14 -13.44
N VAL A 99 -13.43 -3.74 -12.35
CA VAL A 99 -14.76 -4.22 -11.95
C VAL A 99 -15.77 -3.09 -12.19
N LYS A 100 -16.92 -3.46 -12.75
CA LYS A 100 -17.99 -2.50 -13.04
C LYS A 100 -18.74 -2.11 -11.76
N PRO A 101 -19.18 -0.85 -11.62
CA PRO A 101 -20.15 -0.47 -10.59
C PRO A 101 -21.46 -1.28 -10.73
N ILE A 102 -22.15 -1.52 -9.61
CA ILE A 102 -23.39 -2.32 -9.60
C ILE A 102 -24.47 -1.78 -10.56
N THR A 103 -24.52 -0.46 -10.71
CA THR A 103 -25.50 0.22 -11.58
C THR A 103 -25.21 0.08 -13.08
N HIS A 104 -24.08 -0.52 -13.47
CA HIS A 104 -23.61 -0.56 -14.86
C HIS A 104 -23.14 -1.96 -15.28
N HIS A 105 -23.97 -2.99 -15.05
CA HIS A 105 -23.56 -4.38 -15.21
C HIS A 105 -23.21 -4.81 -16.64
N ASN A 106 -23.81 -4.22 -17.68
CA ASN A 106 -23.71 -4.78 -19.03
C ASN A 106 -22.90 -3.96 -20.03
N GLU A 107 -22.65 -2.66 -19.78
CA GLU A 107 -21.99 -1.78 -20.72
C GLU A 107 -20.87 -0.97 -20.06
N TRP A 108 -19.91 -0.51 -20.89
CA TRP A 108 -18.89 0.43 -20.46
C TRP A 108 -19.48 1.86 -20.45
N HIS A 109 -19.60 2.45 -19.27
CA HIS A 109 -20.12 3.81 -19.09
C HIS A 109 -19.00 4.86 -18.87
N GLY A 110 -17.83 4.63 -19.46
CA GLY A 110 -16.71 5.57 -19.44
C GLY A 110 -15.76 5.39 -18.26
N TRP A 111 -16.08 4.56 -17.25
CA TRP A 111 -15.19 4.28 -16.13
C TRP A 111 -15.47 2.93 -15.45
N GLY A 112 -14.48 2.41 -14.73
CA GLY A 112 -14.60 1.23 -13.87
C GLY A 112 -13.74 1.38 -12.63
N VAL A 113 -13.93 0.50 -11.64
CA VAL A 113 -13.05 0.40 -10.48
C VAL A 113 -11.86 -0.47 -10.85
N LYS A 114 -10.67 0.11 -10.83
CA LYS A 114 -9.43 -0.55 -11.25
C LYS A 114 -9.18 -1.82 -10.45
N ALA A 115 -8.82 -2.91 -11.13
CA ALA A 115 -8.48 -4.18 -10.50
C ALA A 115 -6.96 -4.38 -10.46
N TYR A 116 -6.50 -4.98 -9.36
CA TYR A 116 -5.09 -5.25 -9.08
C TYR A 116 -4.87 -6.74 -8.84
N ASN A 117 -3.64 -7.20 -9.01
CA ASN A 117 -3.27 -8.58 -8.69
C ASN A 117 -3.29 -8.83 -7.18
N TYR A 118 -2.84 -7.84 -6.39
CA TYR A 118 -2.79 -7.89 -4.94
C TYR A 118 -3.34 -6.61 -4.33
N LYS A 119 -3.90 -6.67 -3.12
CA LYS A 119 -4.37 -5.47 -2.39
C LYS A 119 -3.24 -4.45 -2.16
N CYS A 120 -2.02 -4.92 -1.91
CA CYS A 120 -0.84 -4.07 -1.76
C CYS A 120 -0.49 -3.27 -3.03
N ASP A 121 -0.86 -3.74 -4.23
CA ASP A 121 -0.70 -2.96 -5.46
C ASP A 121 -1.61 -1.73 -5.48
N SER A 122 -2.80 -1.81 -4.89
CA SER A 122 -3.68 -0.64 -4.73
C SER A 122 -3.11 0.38 -3.73
N VAL A 123 -2.41 -0.08 -2.67
CA VAL A 123 -1.67 0.79 -1.75
C VAL A 123 -0.53 1.51 -2.49
N LYS A 124 0.23 0.79 -3.30
CA LYS A 124 1.29 1.38 -4.15
C LYS A 124 0.72 2.43 -5.10
N ASP A 125 -0.45 2.19 -5.69
CA ASP A 125 -1.05 3.12 -6.64
C ASP A 125 -1.61 4.37 -5.94
N VAL A 126 -2.23 4.26 -4.74
CA VAL A 126 -2.64 5.46 -3.99
C VAL A 126 -1.44 6.30 -3.57
N VAL A 127 -0.35 5.70 -3.10
CA VAL A 127 0.89 6.42 -2.78
C VAL A 127 1.43 7.15 -4.01
N ARG A 128 1.41 6.52 -5.19
CA ARG A 128 1.77 7.16 -6.46
C ARG A 128 0.83 8.33 -6.78
N ILE A 129 -0.48 8.14 -6.69
CA ILE A 129 -1.50 9.16 -6.97
C ILE A 129 -1.27 10.41 -6.10
N LEU A 130 -1.08 10.23 -4.79
CA LEU A 130 -0.83 11.33 -3.87
C LEU A 130 0.50 12.05 -4.15
N ASN A 131 1.50 11.32 -4.66
CA ASN A 131 2.80 11.91 -5.00
C ASN A 131 2.84 12.58 -6.37
N ASP A 132 2.10 12.11 -7.37
CA ASP A 132 2.31 12.50 -8.76
C ASP A 132 1.21 13.40 -9.32
N LEU A 133 -0.02 13.31 -8.82
CA LEU A 133 -1.10 14.14 -9.36
C LEU A 133 -1.07 15.55 -8.78
N HIS A 134 -1.30 16.53 -9.64
CA HIS A 134 -1.28 17.97 -9.28
C HIS A 134 -2.32 18.33 -8.22
N PHE A 135 -3.45 17.62 -8.15
CA PHE A 135 -4.50 17.85 -7.15
C PHE A 135 -4.02 17.71 -5.70
N TYR A 136 -2.88 17.04 -5.45
CA TYR A 136 -2.30 16.80 -4.13
C TYR A 136 -1.03 17.62 -3.87
N GLU A 137 -0.81 18.72 -4.59
CA GLU A 137 0.37 19.57 -4.39
C GLU A 137 0.39 20.19 -2.99
N ASP A 138 -0.74 20.65 -2.50
CA ASP A 138 -0.86 21.22 -1.16
C ASP A 138 -0.63 20.16 -0.05
N LEU A 139 -1.20 18.98 -0.22
CA LEU A 139 -0.92 17.83 0.64
C LEU A 139 0.60 17.54 0.73
N ARG A 140 1.31 17.56 -0.40
CA ARG A 140 2.77 17.32 -0.43
C ARG A 140 3.55 18.43 0.26
N LYS A 141 3.19 19.69 0.11
CA LYS A 141 3.82 20.81 0.83
C LYS A 141 3.75 20.63 2.34
N HIS A 142 2.60 20.23 2.85
CA HIS A 142 2.42 19.96 4.28
C HIS A 142 3.19 18.71 4.74
N ARG A 143 3.19 17.64 3.95
CA ARG A 143 4.05 16.47 4.23
C ARG A 143 5.53 16.86 4.32
N ASP A 144 6.03 17.64 3.36
CA ASP A 144 7.44 18.04 3.28
C ASP A 144 7.83 18.97 4.44
N SER A 145 6.85 19.62 5.08
CA SER A 145 7.05 20.36 6.33
C SER A 145 6.97 19.50 7.60
N GLY A 146 6.79 18.19 7.47
CA GLY A 146 6.71 17.25 8.61
C GLY A 146 5.35 17.17 9.28
N ALA A 147 4.27 17.51 8.59
CA ALA A 147 2.91 17.42 9.14
C ALA A 147 2.50 15.98 9.47
N SER A 148 1.79 15.79 10.59
CA SER A 148 1.23 14.50 11.01
C SER A 148 0.11 14.03 10.08
N GLY A 149 -0.25 12.73 10.16
CA GLY A 149 -1.37 12.18 9.39
C GLY A 149 -2.69 12.90 9.63
N GLN A 150 -2.95 13.36 10.87
CA GLN A 150 -4.16 14.13 11.22
C GLN A 150 -4.19 15.49 10.50
N ILE A 151 -3.04 16.18 10.41
CA ILE A 151 -2.95 17.46 9.68
C ILE A 151 -3.15 17.21 8.20
N LEU A 152 -2.46 16.21 7.64
CA LEU A 152 -2.55 15.86 6.22
C LEU A 152 -3.95 15.42 5.79
N ALA A 153 -4.74 14.82 6.68
CA ALA A 153 -6.12 14.44 6.39
C ALA A 153 -6.98 15.63 5.92
N ASN A 154 -6.68 16.86 6.41
CA ASN A 154 -7.40 18.07 5.98
C ASN A 154 -7.04 18.55 4.57
N HIS A 155 -6.02 17.96 3.93
CA HIS A 155 -5.56 18.30 2.58
C HIS A 155 -5.89 17.19 1.55
N LEU A 156 -6.94 16.38 1.85
CA LEU A 156 -7.43 15.30 0.99
C LEU A 156 -8.82 15.59 0.38
N GLU A 157 -9.21 16.86 0.25
CA GLU A 157 -10.52 17.24 -0.31
C GLU A 157 -10.71 16.73 -1.74
N SER A 158 -9.62 16.63 -2.51
CA SER A 158 -9.66 16.10 -3.87
C SER A 158 -9.85 14.58 -3.93
N PHE A 159 -9.70 13.87 -2.80
CA PHE A 159 -9.86 12.43 -2.74
C PHE A 159 -11.33 12.01 -2.61
N SER A 160 -12.11 12.76 -1.86
CA SER A 160 -13.52 12.46 -1.58
C SER A 160 -14.38 13.71 -1.60
N THR A 161 -15.59 13.59 -2.14
CA THR A 161 -16.61 14.66 -2.10
C THR A 161 -17.34 14.74 -0.76
N ASN A 162 -17.04 13.86 0.20
CA ASN A 162 -17.65 13.88 1.53
C ASN A 162 -17.05 15.04 2.36
N PRO A 163 -17.84 16.04 2.79
CA PRO A 163 -17.33 17.17 3.57
C PRO A 163 -16.79 16.78 4.96
N ASN A 164 -17.13 15.59 5.45
CA ASN A 164 -16.62 15.05 6.71
C ASN A 164 -15.41 14.13 6.54
N TYR A 165 -14.83 14.03 5.34
CA TYR A 165 -13.79 13.05 5.03
C TYR A 165 -12.58 13.16 5.97
N ALA A 166 -12.03 14.36 6.12
CA ALA A 166 -10.92 14.61 7.04
C ALA A 166 -11.23 14.19 8.49
N LYS A 167 -12.43 14.55 8.98
CA LYS A 167 -12.86 14.18 10.33
C LYS A 167 -12.94 12.67 10.53
N LEU A 168 -13.44 11.94 9.53
CA LEU A 168 -13.51 10.47 9.57
C LEU A 168 -12.12 9.85 9.63
N LEU A 169 -11.17 10.33 8.81
CA LEU A 169 -9.78 9.87 8.84
C LEU A 169 -9.11 10.15 10.19
N ILE A 170 -9.25 11.37 10.71
CA ILE A 170 -8.69 11.77 12.01
C ILE A 170 -9.25 10.88 13.14
N ASN A 171 -10.55 10.60 13.12
CA ASN A 171 -11.15 9.70 14.11
C ASN A 171 -10.53 8.28 14.02
N ILE A 172 -10.36 7.72 12.82
CA ILE A 172 -9.72 6.40 12.64
C ILE A 172 -8.28 6.43 13.14
N ILE A 173 -7.50 7.46 12.80
CA ILE A 173 -6.11 7.59 13.26
C ILE A 173 -6.05 7.59 14.80
N ASN A 174 -6.95 8.31 15.45
CA ASN A 174 -6.94 8.46 16.91
C ASN A 174 -7.50 7.26 17.68
N SER A 175 -8.37 6.45 17.07
CA SER A 175 -9.07 5.37 17.78
C SER A 175 -8.61 3.97 17.41
N GLU A 176 -8.00 3.80 16.24
CA GLU A 176 -7.68 2.47 15.69
C GLU A 176 -6.16 2.28 15.44
N LEU A 177 -5.38 3.38 15.38
CA LEU A 177 -3.96 3.37 15.04
C LEU A 177 -3.08 4.02 16.12
#